data_dc1520e5dafe6a55573edd175962f47b
#
_entry.id   dc1520e5dafe6a55573edd175962f47b
#
_cell.length_a   1.000
_cell.length_b   1.000
_cell.length_c   1.000
_cell.angle_alpha   90.00
_cell.angle_beta   90.00
_cell.angle_gamma   90.00
#
_symmetry.space_group_name_H-M   'P 1'
#
loop_
_entity.id
_entity.type
_entity.pdbx_description
1 polymer ?
#
loop_
_entity_poly.entity_id
_entity_poly.type
_entity_poly.pdbx_seq_one_letter_code
_entity_poly.pdbx_strand_id
1 'polypeptide(L)'
;MRVLTLGRWSLGVLLCVVAPFAPSAEPAATAPDAGQHYSYATNGITDHIGSGSAAEWKLLLNESNLGGKELQMVEVTLAAGTTVQSHTHGALEIVYVLSGTYEHEVNGKRYSLTPGMVGIVRPGDHVRHLVPKSGPAKLLIIWVPAGEAERVLRNAKGTPVDPVPAVK
;
A
#
# COMPACT_ATOMS: atom_id res chain seq x y z
N MET A 1 -65.14 -25.10 44.72
CA MET A 1 -64.41 -23.80 44.88
C MET A 1 -62.91 -24.10 45.05
N ARG A 2 -62.12 -23.88 44.01
CA ARG A 2 -60.68 -24.04 44.07
C ARG A 2 -60.05 -22.62 43.88
N VAL A 3 -59.33 -22.20 44.91
CA VAL A 3 -58.67 -20.90 44.95
C VAL A 3 -57.32 -21.05 44.21
N LEU A 4 -57.09 -20.27 43.14
CA LEU A 4 -55.80 -20.17 42.44
C LEU A 4 -54.95 -19.13 43.16
N THR A 5 -53.83 -19.59 43.66
CA THR A 5 -52.77 -18.73 44.20
C THR A 5 -51.86 -18.23 43.05
N LEU A 6 -51.82 -16.92 42.87
CA LEU A 6 -50.93 -16.24 41.93
C LEU A 6 -49.53 -16.17 42.51
N GLY A 7 -48.59 -16.86 41.87
CA GLY A 7 -47.14 -16.75 42.19
C GLY A 7 -46.58 -15.42 41.71
N ARG A 8 -45.91 -14.69 42.60
CA ARG A 8 -45.15 -13.45 42.33
C ARG A 8 -43.83 -13.83 41.66
N TRP A 9 -43.64 -13.40 40.46
CA TRP A 9 -42.36 -13.48 39.75
C TRP A 9 -41.50 -12.24 40.14
N SER A 10 -40.40 -12.47 40.84
CA SER A 10 -39.41 -11.43 41.13
C SER A 10 -38.50 -11.26 39.91
N LEU A 11 -38.57 -10.11 39.24
CA LEU A 11 -37.65 -9.73 38.17
C LEU A 11 -36.32 -9.35 38.84
N GLY A 12 -35.35 -10.25 38.77
CA GLY A 12 -33.96 -9.94 39.15
C GLY A 12 -33.34 -9.08 38.05
N VAL A 13 -33.09 -7.81 38.37
CA VAL A 13 -32.28 -6.92 37.50
C VAL A 13 -30.82 -7.29 37.68
N LEU A 14 -30.25 -7.91 36.64
CA LEU A 14 -28.81 -8.19 36.58
C LEU A 14 -28.08 -6.89 36.20
N LEU A 15 -27.49 -6.23 37.18
CA LEU A 15 -26.67 -5.03 36.98
C LEU A 15 -25.31 -5.49 36.46
N CYS A 16 -25.10 -5.41 35.13
CA CYS A 16 -23.77 -5.57 34.51
C CYS A 16 -22.92 -4.36 34.86
N VAL A 17 -22.03 -4.50 35.85
CA VAL A 17 -20.99 -3.51 36.11
C VAL A 17 -19.92 -3.64 35.00
N VAL A 18 -19.98 -2.73 34.02
CA VAL A 18 -18.90 -2.59 33.03
C VAL A 18 -17.74 -1.89 33.73
N ALA A 19 -16.70 -2.63 34.06
CA ALA A 19 -15.45 -2.03 34.55
C ALA A 19 -14.85 -1.15 33.44
N PRO A 20 -14.41 0.07 33.75
CA PRO A 20 -13.73 0.89 32.75
C PRO A 20 -12.44 0.21 32.34
N PHE A 21 -12.29 -0.05 31.05
CA PHE A 21 -11.03 -0.47 30.45
C PHE A 21 -10.03 0.67 30.67
N ALA A 22 -9.08 0.48 31.57
CA ALA A 22 -7.94 1.37 31.66
C ALA A 22 -7.14 1.24 30.35
N PRO A 23 -6.83 2.34 29.64
CA PRO A 23 -5.97 2.27 28.49
C PRO A 23 -4.63 1.71 28.94
N SER A 24 -4.25 0.54 28.40
CA SER A 24 -2.92 0.00 28.55
C SER A 24 -1.94 1.06 28.02
N ALA A 25 -1.07 1.58 28.87
CA ALA A 25 -0.03 2.49 28.41
C ALA A 25 0.85 1.69 27.43
N GLU A 26 0.80 2.05 26.18
CA GLU A 26 1.70 1.55 25.16
C GLU A 26 3.13 1.85 25.64
N PRO A 27 4.05 0.86 25.64
CA PRO A 27 5.42 1.13 26.04
C PRO A 27 5.95 2.24 25.14
N ALA A 28 6.43 3.34 25.72
CA ALA A 28 7.02 4.44 25.01
C ALA A 28 8.08 3.87 24.06
N ALA A 29 7.90 4.07 22.76
CA ALA A 29 8.87 3.67 21.76
C ALA A 29 10.23 4.23 22.19
N THR A 30 11.21 3.37 22.42
CA THR A 30 12.58 3.80 22.69
C THR A 30 13.00 4.70 21.54
N ALA A 31 13.40 5.93 21.86
CA ALA A 31 13.91 6.85 20.86
C ALA A 31 15.02 6.15 20.05
N PRO A 32 15.01 6.20 18.72
CA PRO A 32 16.02 5.57 17.92
C PRO A 32 17.40 6.15 18.25
N ASP A 33 18.41 5.30 18.12
CA ASP A 33 19.81 5.64 18.35
C ASP A 33 20.17 6.92 17.57
N ALA A 34 20.97 7.80 18.18
CA ALA A 34 21.35 9.13 17.65
C ALA A 34 22.10 9.11 16.31
N GLY A 35 22.27 7.94 15.68
CA GLY A 35 22.85 7.73 14.37
C GLY A 35 21.85 7.54 13.22
N GLN A 36 20.54 7.43 13.48
CA GLN A 36 19.55 7.23 12.41
C GLN A 36 19.09 8.57 11.83
N HIS A 37 19.42 8.78 10.56
CA HIS A 37 19.07 9.98 9.80
C HIS A 37 17.75 9.77 9.02
N TYR A 38 16.63 9.71 9.70
CA TYR A 38 15.33 9.70 9.03
C TYR A 38 14.36 10.71 9.66
N SER A 39 13.37 11.12 8.86
CA SER A 39 12.29 12.00 9.32
C SER A 39 11.04 11.18 9.61
N TYR A 40 10.42 11.39 10.76
CA TYR A 40 9.14 10.76 11.10
C TYR A 40 7.97 11.19 10.21
N ALA A 41 8.15 12.26 9.43
CA ALA A 41 7.16 12.73 8.45
C ALA A 41 7.86 13.33 7.24
N THR A 42 7.28 13.12 6.05
CA THR A 42 7.78 13.66 4.79
C THR A 42 6.63 14.02 3.86
N ASN A 43 6.83 15.07 3.06
CA ASN A 43 5.92 15.43 1.97
C ASN A 43 6.18 14.61 0.69
N GLY A 44 7.24 13.81 0.67
CA GLY A 44 7.70 13.09 -0.50
C GLY A 44 8.30 14.00 -1.57
N ILE A 45 8.78 13.37 -2.65
CA ILE A 45 9.40 14.01 -3.81
C ILE A 45 8.53 13.72 -5.03
N THR A 46 8.16 14.76 -5.80
CA THR A 46 7.42 14.58 -7.05
C THR A 46 8.40 14.45 -8.21
N ASP A 47 8.23 13.42 -9.03
CA ASP A 47 8.94 13.23 -10.30
C ASP A 47 7.94 12.81 -11.37
N HIS A 48 8.10 13.32 -12.59
CA HIS A 48 7.22 13.03 -13.71
C HIS A 48 7.90 12.05 -14.66
N ILE A 49 7.20 10.95 -14.97
CA ILE A 49 7.69 9.90 -15.86
C ILE A 49 6.85 9.85 -17.12
N GLY A 50 7.54 9.83 -18.26
CA GLY A 50 6.96 9.65 -19.58
C GLY A 50 6.83 10.94 -20.39
N SER A 51 6.71 10.78 -21.72
CA SER A 51 6.41 11.88 -22.63
C SER A 51 4.92 12.20 -22.55
N GLY A 52 4.58 13.41 -22.14
CA GLY A 52 3.19 13.90 -22.09
C GLY A 52 2.43 13.52 -20.81
N SER A 53 3.11 13.35 -19.69
CA SER A 53 2.49 13.14 -18.36
C SER A 53 1.59 11.91 -18.24
N ALA A 54 1.93 10.80 -18.89
CA ALA A 54 1.19 9.55 -18.78
C ALA A 54 1.23 8.97 -17.34
N ALA A 55 2.25 9.33 -16.58
CA ALA A 55 2.38 8.98 -15.17
C ALA A 55 3.01 10.12 -14.38
N GLU A 56 2.44 10.41 -13.22
CA GLU A 56 3.03 11.27 -12.20
C GLU A 56 3.42 10.40 -11.01
N TRP A 57 4.67 10.54 -10.58
CA TRP A 57 5.23 9.78 -9.46
C TRP A 57 5.60 10.72 -8.34
N LYS A 58 5.16 10.37 -7.14
CA LYS A 58 5.56 11.02 -5.90
C LYS A 58 6.19 9.98 -5.00
N LEU A 59 7.51 10.04 -4.87
CA LEU A 59 8.27 9.18 -3.97
C LEU A 59 8.01 9.64 -2.53
N LEU A 60 7.41 8.80 -1.72
CA LEU A 60 7.03 9.10 -0.34
C LEU A 60 8.10 8.63 0.64
N LEU A 61 8.52 7.36 0.51
CA LEU A 61 9.55 6.75 1.36
C LEU A 61 10.63 6.08 0.50
N ASN A 62 11.88 6.32 0.85
CA ASN A 62 13.05 5.63 0.34
C ASN A 62 14.18 5.67 1.38
N GLU A 63 15.37 5.16 1.03
CA GLU A 63 16.55 5.16 1.91
C GLU A 63 16.89 6.54 2.48
N SER A 64 16.65 7.62 1.73
CA SER A 64 17.07 8.97 2.15
C SER A 64 16.24 9.54 3.31
N ASN A 65 14.98 9.14 3.44
CA ASN A 65 14.09 9.62 4.49
C ASN A 65 13.62 8.52 5.46
N LEU A 66 13.79 7.24 5.10
CA LEU A 66 13.50 6.10 5.97
C LEU A 66 14.73 5.70 6.81
N GLY A 67 15.93 6.00 6.32
CA GLY A 67 17.19 5.62 6.96
C GLY A 67 17.65 4.20 6.66
N GLY A 68 16.91 3.46 5.85
CA GLY A 68 17.19 2.07 5.46
C GLY A 68 16.56 1.70 4.13
N LYS A 69 16.84 0.46 3.68
CA LYS A 69 16.39 -0.09 2.38
C LYS A 69 15.27 -1.10 2.51
N GLU A 70 14.55 -1.11 3.62
CA GLU A 70 13.51 -2.09 3.92
C GLU A 70 12.39 -2.04 2.89
N LEU A 71 11.98 -0.83 2.53
CA LEU A 71 10.93 -0.60 1.54
C LEU A 71 11.07 0.73 0.82
N GLN A 72 10.35 0.84 -0.28
CA GLN A 72 10.01 2.11 -0.94
C GLN A 72 8.50 2.27 -1.02
N MET A 73 8.02 3.50 -0.92
CA MET A 73 6.62 3.84 -1.07
C MET A 73 6.47 5.00 -2.04
N VAL A 74 5.62 4.83 -3.04
CA VAL A 74 5.31 5.85 -4.03
C VAL A 74 3.82 6.02 -4.21
N GLU A 75 3.39 7.24 -4.41
CA GLU A 75 2.07 7.55 -4.94
C GLU A 75 2.22 7.76 -6.45
N VAL A 76 1.40 7.06 -7.24
CA VAL A 76 1.43 7.14 -8.70
C VAL A 76 0.05 7.52 -9.21
N THR A 77 0.00 8.51 -10.09
CA THR A 77 -1.20 8.82 -10.88
C THR A 77 -0.93 8.44 -12.33
N LEU A 78 -1.70 7.50 -12.85
CA LEU A 78 -1.64 7.06 -14.24
C LEU A 78 -2.80 7.67 -15.03
N ALA A 79 -2.50 8.27 -16.17
CA ALA A 79 -3.51 8.85 -17.05
C ALA A 79 -4.46 7.78 -17.60
N ALA A 80 -5.68 8.20 -17.95
CA ALA A 80 -6.65 7.34 -18.63
C ALA A 80 -6.08 6.73 -19.91
N GLY A 81 -6.29 5.44 -20.14
CA GLY A 81 -5.78 4.70 -21.29
C GLY A 81 -4.31 4.29 -21.20
N THR A 82 -3.62 4.59 -20.11
CA THR A 82 -2.22 4.17 -19.91
C THR A 82 -2.09 2.65 -19.92
N THR A 83 -1.08 2.15 -20.62
CA THR A 83 -0.67 0.76 -20.62
C THR A 83 0.79 0.66 -20.24
N VAL A 84 1.09 -0.08 -19.16
CA VAL A 84 2.45 -0.48 -18.81
C VAL A 84 2.67 -1.89 -19.33
N GLN A 85 3.66 -2.06 -20.20
CA GLN A 85 3.94 -3.34 -20.84
C GLN A 85 4.35 -4.41 -19.83
N SER A 86 4.27 -5.68 -20.22
CA SER A 86 4.66 -6.79 -19.35
C SER A 86 6.13 -6.68 -18.93
N HIS A 87 6.35 -6.78 -17.63
CA HIS A 87 7.67 -6.66 -17.00
C HIS A 87 7.71 -7.51 -15.71
N THR A 88 8.87 -7.57 -15.07
CA THR A 88 9.07 -8.26 -13.79
C THR A 88 9.70 -7.32 -12.79
N HIS A 89 9.52 -7.63 -11.49
CA HIS A 89 10.17 -6.95 -10.38
C HIS A 89 11.17 -7.88 -9.67
N GLY A 90 12.22 -7.30 -9.09
CA GLY A 90 13.11 -7.99 -8.15
C GLY A 90 12.61 -7.96 -6.72
N ALA A 91 11.59 -7.15 -6.44
CA ALA A 91 10.98 -6.94 -5.13
C ALA A 91 9.52 -7.42 -5.11
N LEU A 92 8.99 -7.68 -3.92
CA LEU A 92 7.55 -7.77 -3.72
C LEU A 92 6.93 -6.40 -4.00
N GLU A 93 5.96 -6.34 -4.91
CA GLU A 93 5.14 -5.15 -5.13
C GLU A 93 3.76 -5.31 -4.49
N ILE A 94 3.34 -4.29 -3.77
CA ILE A 94 1.98 -4.16 -3.23
C ILE A 94 1.40 -2.89 -3.83
N VAL A 95 0.27 -3.02 -4.53
CA VAL A 95 -0.46 -1.90 -5.13
C VAL A 95 -1.77 -1.71 -4.39
N TYR A 96 -2.00 -0.55 -3.80
CA TYR A 96 -3.28 -0.17 -3.20
C TYR A 96 -3.96 0.90 -4.06
N VAL A 97 -5.21 0.67 -4.45
CA VAL A 97 -5.95 1.61 -5.29
C VAL A 97 -6.57 2.71 -4.42
N LEU A 98 -6.15 3.96 -4.65
CA LEU A 98 -6.68 5.15 -3.97
C LEU A 98 -7.91 5.69 -4.70
N SER A 99 -7.88 5.74 -6.05
CA SER A 99 -9.01 6.17 -6.87
C SER A 99 -8.90 5.62 -8.29
N GLY A 100 -10.03 5.63 -9.01
CA GLY A 100 -10.14 5.12 -10.38
C GLY A 100 -10.24 3.60 -10.45
N THR A 101 -10.01 3.03 -11.64
CA THR A 101 -9.97 1.59 -11.89
C THR A 101 -8.60 1.22 -12.46
N TYR A 102 -8.04 0.12 -12.00
CA TYR A 102 -6.72 -0.34 -12.37
C TYR A 102 -6.76 -1.83 -12.74
N GLU A 103 -6.51 -2.13 -14.01
CA GLU A 103 -6.42 -3.50 -14.49
C GLU A 103 -5.02 -4.05 -14.19
N HIS A 104 -4.96 -5.04 -13.34
CA HIS A 104 -3.76 -5.67 -12.83
C HIS A 104 -3.68 -7.10 -13.35
N GLU A 105 -2.80 -7.35 -14.32
CA GLU A 105 -2.60 -8.66 -14.93
C GLU A 105 -1.30 -9.27 -14.44
N VAL A 106 -1.38 -10.39 -13.72
CA VAL A 106 -0.23 -11.11 -13.18
C VAL A 106 -0.22 -12.54 -13.73
N ASN A 107 0.88 -12.92 -14.37
CA ASN A 107 1.07 -14.24 -15.00
C ASN A 107 -0.11 -14.62 -15.94
N GLY A 108 -0.59 -13.63 -16.71
CA GLY A 108 -1.69 -13.79 -17.66
C GLY A 108 -3.09 -13.77 -17.03
N LYS A 109 -3.21 -13.67 -15.71
CA LYS A 109 -4.50 -13.56 -15.04
C LYS A 109 -4.81 -12.10 -14.70
N ARG A 110 -5.92 -11.58 -15.20
CA ARG A 110 -6.33 -10.20 -15.05
C ARG A 110 -7.32 -10.01 -13.91
N TYR A 111 -7.12 -8.93 -13.17
CA TYR A 111 -7.96 -8.47 -12.06
C TYR A 111 -8.29 -6.99 -12.27
N SER A 112 -9.55 -6.63 -12.12
CA SER A 112 -9.97 -5.23 -12.09
C SER A 112 -9.99 -4.76 -10.65
N LEU A 113 -9.08 -3.86 -10.30
CA LEU A 113 -8.95 -3.33 -8.96
C LEU A 113 -9.63 -1.96 -8.89
N THR A 114 -10.42 -1.76 -7.83
CA THR A 114 -11.13 -0.51 -7.52
C THR A 114 -10.66 0.04 -6.17
N PRO A 115 -11.03 1.27 -5.78
CA PRO A 115 -10.58 1.87 -4.53
C PRO A 115 -10.79 0.96 -3.32
N GLY A 116 -9.75 0.83 -2.49
CA GLY A 116 -9.70 -0.05 -1.32
C GLY A 116 -9.17 -1.46 -1.61
N MET A 117 -8.99 -1.84 -2.88
CA MET A 117 -8.42 -3.15 -3.24
C MET A 117 -6.90 -3.12 -3.31
N VAL A 118 -6.31 -4.30 -3.08
CA VAL A 118 -4.86 -4.54 -3.12
C VAL A 118 -4.52 -5.51 -4.24
N GLY A 119 -3.53 -5.15 -5.07
CA GLY A 119 -2.83 -6.05 -5.99
C GLY A 119 -1.48 -6.46 -5.41
N ILE A 120 -1.02 -7.65 -5.75
CA ILE A 120 0.26 -8.20 -5.26
C ILE A 120 1.01 -8.80 -6.44
N VAL A 121 2.31 -8.46 -6.55
CA VAL A 121 3.25 -9.04 -7.52
C VAL A 121 4.45 -9.56 -6.75
N ARG A 122 4.76 -10.84 -6.88
CA ARG A 122 5.96 -11.43 -6.25
C ARG A 122 7.19 -11.25 -7.15
N PRO A 123 8.39 -11.31 -6.58
CA PRO A 123 9.60 -11.31 -7.39
C PRO A 123 9.54 -12.38 -8.47
N GLY A 124 9.81 -11.97 -9.73
CA GLY A 124 9.78 -12.85 -10.89
C GLY A 124 8.42 -13.06 -11.55
N ASP A 125 7.31 -12.62 -10.95
CA ASP A 125 6.03 -12.62 -11.64
C ASP A 125 6.06 -11.66 -12.84
N HIS A 126 5.43 -12.07 -13.94
CA HIS A 126 5.18 -11.18 -15.08
C HIS A 126 3.94 -10.35 -14.81
N VAL A 127 4.09 -9.05 -14.73
CA VAL A 127 2.99 -8.12 -14.47
C VAL A 127 2.80 -7.15 -15.63
N ARG A 128 1.55 -6.85 -15.94
CA ARG A 128 1.12 -5.83 -16.90
C ARG A 128 0.03 -4.99 -16.26
N HIS A 129 0.05 -3.69 -16.55
CA HIS A 129 -0.93 -2.77 -15.99
C HIS A 129 -1.65 -2.01 -17.09
N LEU A 130 -2.95 -1.78 -16.90
CA LEU A 130 -3.76 -0.98 -17.80
C LEU A 130 -4.68 -0.08 -16.98
N VAL A 131 -4.85 1.14 -17.45
CA VAL A 131 -5.84 2.08 -16.93
C VAL A 131 -6.92 2.25 -17.96
N PRO A 132 -8.20 1.99 -17.64
CA PRO A 132 -9.31 2.19 -18.59
C PRO A 132 -9.35 3.61 -19.13
N LYS A 133 -9.87 3.78 -20.34
CA LYS A 133 -10.06 5.12 -20.95
C LYS A 133 -11.11 5.96 -20.23
N SER A 134 -11.89 5.37 -19.34
CA SER A 134 -12.94 6.04 -18.57
C SER A 134 -12.44 7.06 -17.55
N GLY A 135 -11.17 7.00 -17.16
CA GLY A 135 -10.58 7.95 -16.21
C GLY A 135 -9.18 7.51 -15.73
N PRO A 136 -8.45 8.39 -15.04
CA PRO A 136 -7.16 8.08 -14.45
C PRO A 136 -7.29 7.14 -13.26
N ALA A 137 -6.19 6.50 -12.88
CA ALA A 137 -6.07 5.73 -11.65
C ALA A 137 -4.99 6.34 -10.75
N LYS A 138 -5.27 6.42 -9.45
CA LYS A 138 -4.31 6.84 -8.43
C LYS A 138 -4.02 5.67 -7.48
N LEU A 139 -2.76 5.39 -7.28
CA LEU A 139 -2.27 4.19 -6.61
C LEU A 139 -1.26 4.57 -5.53
N LEU A 140 -1.22 3.79 -4.46
CA LEU A 140 -0.10 3.71 -3.55
C LEU A 140 0.63 2.40 -3.85
N ILE A 141 1.91 2.49 -4.19
CA ILE A 141 2.74 1.31 -4.49
C ILE A 141 3.84 1.21 -3.43
N ILE A 142 4.04 -0.01 -2.93
CA ILE A 142 5.08 -0.33 -1.96
C ILE A 142 5.92 -1.46 -2.54
N TRP A 143 7.25 -1.29 -2.56
CA TRP A 143 8.21 -2.34 -2.90
C TRP A 143 9.05 -2.74 -1.70
N VAL A 144 9.23 -4.04 -1.54
CA VAL A 144 10.01 -4.68 -0.47
C VAL A 144 10.95 -5.71 -1.09
N PRO A 145 12.28 -5.50 -1.03
CA PRO A 145 13.00 -4.34 -0.53
C PRO A 145 12.92 -3.12 -1.45
N ALA A 146 13.51 -2.00 -1.03
CA ALA A 146 13.68 -0.80 -1.82
C ALA A 146 14.56 -1.03 -3.07
N GLY A 147 14.46 -0.13 -4.08
CA GLY A 147 15.30 -0.12 -5.30
C GLY A 147 14.51 -0.11 -6.61
N GLU A 148 13.23 -0.49 -6.59
CA GLU A 148 12.41 -0.57 -7.81
C GLU A 148 12.04 0.81 -8.36
N ALA A 149 11.77 1.81 -7.52
CA ALA A 149 11.45 3.15 -7.98
C ALA A 149 12.62 3.75 -8.78
N GLU A 150 13.84 3.62 -8.30
CA GLU A 150 15.04 4.08 -9.00
C GLU A 150 15.24 3.34 -10.32
N ARG A 151 14.95 2.03 -10.36
CA ARG A 151 15.03 1.23 -11.57
C ARG A 151 14.02 1.73 -12.61
N VAL A 152 12.77 1.95 -12.22
CA VAL A 152 11.72 2.44 -13.12
C VAL A 152 12.06 3.85 -13.62
N LEU A 153 12.50 4.74 -12.74
CA LEU A 153 12.88 6.12 -13.09
C LEU A 153 14.08 6.17 -14.04
N ARG A 154 15.07 5.30 -13.84
CA ARG A 154 16.24 5.20 -14.75
C ARG A 154 15.82 4.68 -16.13
N ASN A 155 14.98 3.63 -16.18
CA ASN A 155 14.46 3.08 -17.44
C ASN A 155 13.67 4.13 -18.24
N ALA A 156 12.84 4.91 -17.56
CA ALA A 156 12.08 6.00 -18.17
C ALA A 156 12.97 7.09 -18.79
N LYS A 157 14.15 7.32 -18.22
CA LYS A 157 15.16 8.27 -18.70
C LYS A 157 16.10 7.64 -19.75
N GLY A 158 15.88 6.40 -20.17
CA GLY A 158 16.71 5.72 -21.19
C GLY A 158 18.08 5.24 -20.71
N THR A 159 18.33 5.24 -19.41
CA THR A 159 19.56 4.70 -18.83
C THR A 159 19.43 3.19 -18.66
N PRO A 160 20.34 2.35 -19.22
CA PRO A 160 20.31 0.92 -19.00
C PRO A 160 20.39 0.59 -17.50
N VAL A 161 19.62 -0.38 -17.05
CA VAL A 161 19.60 -0.80 -15.64
C VAL A 161 19.92 -2.27 -15.55
N ASP A 162 20.93 -2.60 -14.74
CA ASP A 162 21.17 -3.97 -14.36
C ASP A 162 19.96 -4.50 -13.55
N PRO A 163 19.53 -5.75 -13.79
CA PRO A 163 18.49 -6.35 -12.98
C PRO A 163 18.91 -6.36 -11.50
N VAL A 164 18.01 -5.94 -10.64
CA VAL A 164 18.24 -6.05 -9.19
C VAL A 164 18.42 -7.54 -8.89
N PRO A 165 19.58 -7.97 -8.34
CA PRO A 165 19.77 -9.38 -8.03
C PRO A 165 18.72 -9.82 -7.03
N ALA A 166 18.07 -10.97 -7.32
CA ALA A 166 17.14 -11.58 -6.37
C ALA A 166 17.86 -11.78 -5.02
N VAL A 167 17.25 -11.31 -3.96
CA VAL A 167 17.75 -11.57 -2.60
C VAL A 167 17.67 -13.07 -2.37
N LYS A 168 18.86 -13.70 -2.13
CA LYS A 168 18.96 -15.13 -1.83
C LYS A 168 18.48 -15.41 -0.42
#